data_44929d5c6cfa8f4938e0f526f7c0fa79
#
_entry.id   44929d5c6cfa8f4938e0f526f7c0fa79
#
_cell.length_a   1.000
_cell.length_b   1.000
_cell.length_c   1.000
_cell.angle_alpha   90.00
_cell.angle_beta   90.00
_cell.angle_gamma   90.00
#
_symmetry.space_group_name_H-M   'P 1'
#
loop_
_entity.id
_entity.type
_entity.pdbx_description
1 polymer ?
#
loop_
_entity_poly.entity_id
_entity_poly.type
_entity_poly.pdbx_seq_one_letter_code
_entity_poly.pdbx_strand_id
1 'polypeptide(L)'
;MLTVHQPVERVLGVPVHLLDDYVGDLHDRLRRGVGAHVVTLNSEMTMQALESPPGNGSLAEAIASADLVIPDGAGVVFYFWLRGKRVFRCPGIELAERVLQLAGEVGPKWPVFFYGGAPGVAAAASAIWQQRCPGLVFAGMEHGYISPEEEPKLLETLKQLQPRIILVGLGVPRQELWIYRHRHLCPQAIWIGVGGSFDIWAGRKTRAPQWMQQLNMEWAYRLYQEPHRWRRMLALPHFAYLSVVTLRNKPGL
;
A
#
# COMPACT_ATOMS: atom_id res chain seq x y z
N MET A 1 -4.81 -23.93 -16.47
CA MET A 1 -4.99 -22.65 -15.73
C MET A 1 -5.03 -22.97 -14.25
N LEU A 2 -3.89 -22.96 -13.58
CA LEU A 2 -3.83 -23.14 -12.13
C LEU A 2 -4.10 -21.78 -11.50
N THR A 3 -5.32 -21.54 -11.07
CA THR A 3 -5.61 -20.53 -10.05
C THR A 3 -4.91 -21.03 -8.78
N VAL A 4 -3.70 -20.53 -8.53
CA VAL A 4 -3.05 -20.72 -7.23
C VAL A 4 -3.99 -20.05 -6.23
N HIS A 5 -4.71 -20.85 -5.47
CA HIS A 5 -5.49 -20.35 -4.32
C HIS A 5 -4.48 -19.73 -3.37
N GLN A 6 -4.36 -18.40 -3.44
CA GLN A 6 -3.52 -17.66 -2.51
C GLN A 6 -4.09 -17.86 -1.10
N PRO A 7 -3.31 -18.35 -0.13
CA PRO A 7 -3.82 -18.55 1.22
C PRO A 7 -4.21 -17.20 1.83
N VAL A 8 -5.51 -17.00 2.02
CA VAL A 8 -6.06 -15.80 2.66
C VAL A 8 -6.26 -16.10 4.13
N GLU A 9 -5.51 -15.41 4.95
CA GLU A 9 -5.65 -15.43 6.41
C GLU A 9 -6.39 -14.17 6.87
N ARG A 10 -6.70 -14.09 8.17
CA ARG A 10 -7.39 -12.92 8.72
C ARG A 10 -6.66 -12.39 9.95
N VAL A 11 -6.50 -11.07 9.98
CA VAL A 11 -6.00 -10.31 11.13
C VAL A 11 -7.16 -9.52 11.72
N LEU A 12 -7.66 -9.93 12.89
CA LEU A 12 -8.85 -9.34 13.51
C LEU A 12 -10.07 -9.28 12.55
N GLY A 13 -10.23 -10.27 11.68
CA GLY A 13 -11.30 -10.30 10.66
C GLY A 13 -10.94 -9.69 9.30
N VAL A 14 -9.90 -8.86 9.21
CA VAL A 14 -9.43 -8.25 7.96
C VAL A 14 -8.60 -9.25 7.15
N PRO A 15 -8.85 -9.43 5.84
CA PRO A 15 -8.12 -10.38 5.01
C PRO A 15 -6.65 -9.99 4.84
N VAL A 16 -5.77 -10.97 4.77
CA VAL A 16 -4.34 -10.83 4.44
C VAL A 16 -3.93 -12.02 3.57
N HIS A 17 -3.30 -11.74 2.46
CA HIS A 17 -2.73 -12.74 1.57
C HIS A 17 -1.30 -13.04 2.02
N LEU A 18 -0.98 -14.30 2.23
CA LEU A 18 0.35 -14.74 2.63
C LEU A 18 1.02 -15.43 1.44
N LEU A 19 1.95 -14.71 0.81
CA LEU A 19 2.75 -15.19 -0.32
C LEU A 19 4.22 -15.24 0.07
N ASP A 20 4.96 -16.17 -0.54
CA ASP A 20 6.42 -16.23 -0.41
C ASP A 20 7.11 -15.16 -1.26
N ASP A 21 6.50 -14.76 -2.39
CA ASP A 21 7.05 -13.76 -3.31
C ASP A 21 5.95 -12.83 -3.86
N TYR A 22 5.75 -11.70 -3.19
CA TYR A 22 4.81 -10.67 -3.64
C TYR A 22 5.29 -9.95 -4.91
N VAL A 23 6.60 -9.78 -5.06
CA VAL A 23 7.18 -9.10 -6.23
C VAL A 23 6.99 -9.95 -7.47
N GLY A 24 7.25 -11.26 -7.37
CA GLY A 24 7.03 -12.22 -8.45
C GLY A 24 5.55 -12.30 -8.87
N ASP A 25 4.60 -12.31 -7.92
CA ASP A 25 3.16 -12.28 -8.23
C ASP A 25 2.79 -11.02 -9.04
N LEU A 26 3.25 -9.84 -8.60
CA LEU A 26 2.96 -8.58 -9.30
C LEU A 26 3.65 -8.52 -10.67
N HIS A 27 4.87 -9.03 -10.79
CA HIS A 27 5.57 -9.15 -12.07
C HIS A 27 4.79 -10.02 -13.06
N ASP A 28 4.32 -11.18 -12.62
CA ASP A 28 3.53 -12.08 -13.47
C ASP A 28 2.20 -11.48 -13.89
N ARG A 29 1.51 -10.77 -12.98
CA ARG A 29 0.30 -10.01 -13.31
C ARG A 29 0.56 -8.94 -14.37
N LEU A 30 1.62 -8.15 -14.22
CA LEU A 30 2.03 -7.14 -15.20
C LEU A 30 2.32 -7.76 -16.57
N ARG A 31 3.03 -8.88 -16.62
CA ARG A 31 3.31 -9.60 -17.88
C ARG A 31 2.04 -10.11 -18.56
N ARG A 32 1.09 -10.60 -17.78
CA ARG A 32 -0.17 -11.17 -18.28
C ARG A 32 -1.24 -10.12 -18.56
N GLY A 33 -1.03 -8.86 -18.23
CA GLY A 33 -2.04 -7.81 -18.36
C GLY A 33 -3.19 -7.93 -17.36
N VAL A 34 -2.94 -8.53 -16.21
CA VAL A 34 -3.92 -8.67 -15.12
C VAL A 34 -3.64 -7.61 -14.07
N GLY A 35 -4.55 -6.66 -13.92
CA GLY A 35 -4.43 -5.63 -12.90
C GLY A 35 -4.65 -6.15 -11.47
N ALA A 36 -4.27 -5.34 -10.49
CA ALA A 36 -4.52 -5.63 -9.08
C ALA A 36 -4.61 -4.35 -8.24
N HIS A 37 -5.49 -4.35 -7.26
CA HIS A 37 -5.46 -3.42 -6.14
C HIS A 37 -4.66 -4.04 -5.00
N VAL A 38 -3.53 -3.43 -4.64
CA VAL A 38 -2.63 -3.87 -3.58
C VAL A 38 -2.80 -2.97 -2.37
N VAL A 39 -3.18 -3.56 -1.24
CA VAL A 39 -3.31 -2.88 0.05
C VAL A 39 -2.15 -3.28 0.95
N THR A 40 -1.43 -2.30 1.50
CA THR A 40 -0.31 -2.49 2.42
C THR A 40 -0.81 -2.40 3.87
N LEU A 41 -1.31 -3.54 4.39
CA LEU A 41 -2.03 -3.57 5.66
C LEU A 41 -1.11 -3.41 6.87
N ASN A 42 -1.42 -2.47 7.73
CA ASN A 42 -0.78 -2.27 9.02
C ASN A 42 -1.82 -2.19 10.17
N SER A 43 -1.34 -2.12 11.42
CA SER A 43 -2.20 -2.11 12.60
C SER A 43 -3.17 -0.91 12.62
N GLU A 44 -2.72 0.28 12.22
CA GLU A 44 -3.55 1.48 12.15
C GLU A 44 -4.71 1.27 11.16
N MET A 45 -4.40 0.80 9.95
CA MET A 45 -5.39 0.51 8.92
C MET A 45 -6.36 -0.60 9.35
N THR A 46 -5.85 -1.64 10.02
CA THR A 46 -6.70 -2.71 10.57
C THR A 46 -7.72 -2.15 11.58
N MET A 47 -7.27 -1.30 12.51
CA MET A 47 -8.17 -0.69 13.50
C MET A 47 -9.21 0.22 12.85
N GLN A 48 -8.80 1.06 11.89
CA GLN A 48 -9.73 1.91 11.13
C GLN A 48 -10.76 1.08 10.34
N ALA A 49 -10.36 -0.07 9.79
CA ALA A 49 -11.28 -0.95 9.09
C ALA A 49 -12.33 -1.59 10.03
N LEU A 50 -11.93 -1.93 11.27
CA LEU A 50 -12.86 -2.45 12.29
C LEU A 50 -13.87 -1.40 12.77
N GLU A 51 -13.46 -0.14 12.83
CA GLU A 51 -14.31 0.99 13.21
C GLU A 51 -15.25 1.44 12.08
N SER A 52 -14.91 1.08 10.84
CA SER A 52 -15.73 1.38 9.66
C SER A 52 -16.87 0.38 9.54
N PRO A 53 -18.13 0.77 9.68
CA PRO A 53 -19.24 -0.16 9.49
C PRO A 53 -19.20 -0.73 8.06
N PRO A 54 -19.57 -2.00 7.87
CA PRO A 54 -19.70 -2.58 6.54
C PRO A 54 -20.78 -1.83 5.76
N GLY A 55 -20.43 -1.35 4.57
CA GLY A 55 -21.34 -0.59 3.71
C GLY A 55 -20.60 -0.04 2.50
N ASN A 56 -21.34 0.26 1.43
CA ASN A 56 -20.79 0.71 0.15
C ASN A 56 -19.77 1.85 0.32
N GLY A 57 -18.53 1.57 -0.03
CA GLY A 57 -17.42 2.54 -0.01
C GLY A 57 -16.75 2.69 1.36
N SER A 58 -16.89 1.74 2.27
CA SER A 58 -16.13 1.71 3.53
C SER A 58 -14.68 1.25 3.32
N LEU A 59 -13.80 1.59 4.27
CA LEU A 59 -12.42 1.09 4.24
C LEU A 59 -12.38 -0.45 4.33
N ALA A 60 -13.23 -1.04 5.15
CA ALA A 60 -13.34 -2.49 5.27
C ALA A 60 -13.68 -3.15 3.93
N GLU A 61 -14.61 -2.57 3.16
CA GLU A 61 -14.99 -3.06 1.85
C GLU A 61 -13.88 -2.86 0.82
N ALA A 62 -13.23 -1.69 0.81
CA ALA A 62 -12.09 -1.43 -0.07
C ALA A 62 -10.98 -2.45 0.13
N ILE A 63 -10.66 -2.81 1.39
CA ILE A 63 -9.67 -3.84 1.72
C ILE A 63 -10.18 -5.24 1.33
N ALA A 64 -11.44 -5.56 1.63
CA ALA A 64 -12.01 -6.88 1.34
C ALA A 64 -12.10 -7.17 -0.17
N SER A 65 -12.26 -6.14 -0.99
CA SER A 65 -12.30 -6.23 -2.45
C SER A 65 -10.93 -6.11 -3.13
N ALA A 66 -9.87 -5.88 -2.35
CA ALA A 66 -8.51 -5.80 -2.89
C ALA A 66 -8.02 -7.17 -3.39
N ASP A 67 -7.29 -7.16 -4.49
CA ASP A 67 -6.76 -8.38 -5.11
C ASP A 67 -5.57 -8.94 -4.33
N LEU A 68 -4.87 -8.07 -3.58
CA LEU A 68 -3.72 -8.45 -2.77
C LEU A 68 -3.64 -7.54 -1.53
N VAL A 69 -3.76 -8.13 -0.35
CA VAL A 69 -3.57 -7.44 0.94
C VAL A 69 -2.32 -7.99 1.59
N ILE A 70 -1.26 -7.17 1.68
CA ILE A 70 0.06 -7.60 2.15
C ILE A 70 0.32 -7.17 3.59
N PRO A 71 1.10 -7.97 4.38
CA PRO A 71 1.45 -7.66 5.77
C PRO A 71 2.59 -6.63 5.84
N ASP A 72 2.27 -5.33 5.80
CA ASP A 72 3.28 -4.25 5.88
C ASP A 72 3.70 -3.97 7.33
N GLY A 73 2.76 -3.90 8.25
CA GLY A 73 3.03 -3.46 9.61
C GLY A 73 3.58 -4.53 10.55
N ALA A 74 4.50 -4.13 11.44
CA ALA A 74 5.04 -5.00 12.51
C ALA A 74 3.95 -5.65 13.35
N GLY A 75 2.85 -4.95 13.65
CA GLY A 75 1.74 -5.50 14.43
C GLY A 75 1.02 -6.63 13.69
N VAL A 76 0.89 -6.57 12.36
CA VAL A 76 0.30 -7.66 11.56
C VAL A 76 1.17 -8.92 11.68
N VAL A 77 2.49 -8.78 11.58
CA VAL A 77 3.43 -9.89 11.78
C VAL A 77 3.35 -10.42 13.21
N PHE A 78 3.28 -9.54 14.21
CA PHE A 78 3.11 -9.90 15.62
C PHE A 78 1.81 -10.68 15.86
N TYR A 79 0.70 -10.30 15.23
CA TYR A 79 -0.57 -11.02 15.32
C TYR A 79 -0.44 -12.48 14.85
N PHE A 80 0.26 -12.72 13.74
CA PHE A 80 0.52 -14.06 13.23
C PHE A 80 1.50 -14.84 14.12
N TRP A 81 2.53 -14.18 14.62
CA TRP A 81 3.49 -14.79 15.54
C TRP A 81 2.81 -15.31 16.81
N LEU A 82 1.91 -14.54 17.42
CA LEU A 82 1.10 -14.99 18.55
C LEU A 82 0.29 -16.27 18.25
N ARG A 83 0.01 -16.55 16.99
CA ARG A 83 -0.75 -17.73 16.52
C ARG A 83 0.14 -18.85 15.99
N GLY A 84 1.43 -18.80 16.29
CA GLY A 84 2.42 -19.80 15.86
C GLY A 84 2.73 -19.76 14.36
N LYS A 85 2.30 -18.72 13.63
CA LYS A 85 2.56 -18.59 12.19
C LYS A 85 3.72 -17.62 11.95
N ARG A 86 4.71 -18.07 11.16
CA ARG A 86 5.78 -17.18 10.68
C ARG A 86 5.33 -16.49 9.40
N VAL A 87 5.29 -15.17 9.43
CA VAL A 87 4.94 -14.32 8.30
C VAL A 87 6.05 -13.30 8.10
N PHE A 88 6.51 -13.16 6.87
CA PHE A 88 7.50 -12.13 6.53
C PHE A 88 6.79 -10.80 6.33
N ARG A 89 7.34 -9.77 6.94
CA ARG A 89 6.88 -8.40 6.70
C ARG A 89 7.22 -8.00 5.27
N CYS A 90 6.24 -7.44 4.56
CA CYS A 90 6.43 -6.84 3.23
C CYS A 90 6.13 -5.34 3.32
N PRO A 91 7.14 -4.47 3.59
CA PRO A 91 6.92 -3.03 3.65
C PRO A 91 6.46 -2.49 2.30
N GLY A 92 5.34 -1.73 2.32
CA GLY A 92 4.75 -1.20 1.09
C GLY A 92 5.69 -0.31 0.28
N ILE A 93 6.56 0.46 0.94
CA ILE A 93 7.57 1.28 0.26
C ILE A 93 8.58 0.38 -0.49
N GLU A 94 9.05 -0.71 0.12
CA GLU A 94 10.02 -1.63 -0.50
C GLU A 94 9.38 -2.38 -1.68
N LEU A 95 8.13 -2.83 -1.51
CA LEU A 95 7.39 -3.46 -2.61
C LEU A 95 7.25 -2.50 -3.80
N ALA A 96 6.84 -1.25 -3.54
CA ALA A 96 6.69 -0.25 -4.59
C ALA A 96 8.04 0.06 -5.26
N GLU A 97 9.14 0.15 -4.51
CA GLU A 97 10.50 0.34 -5.05
C GLU A 97 10.91 -0.81 -5.98
N ARG A 98 10.64 -2.05 -5.58
CA ARG A 98 10.93 -3.23 -6.43
C ARG A 98 10.08 -3.24 -7.71
N VAL A 99 8.80 -2.88 -7.61
CA VAL A 99 7.91 -2.77 -8.78
C VAL A 99 8.40 -1.67 -9.74
N LEU A 100 8.87 -0.52 -9.22
CA LEU A 100 9.45 0.54 -10.03
C LEU A 100 10.77 0.09 -10.72
N GLN A 101 11.62 -0.67 -10.04
CA GLN A 101 12.83 -1.23 -10.63
C GLN A 101 12.49 -2.17 -11.80
N LEU A 102 11.55 -3.09 -11.60
CA LEU A 102 11.05 -3.98 -12.67
C LEU A 102 10.47 -3.19 -13.85
N ALA A 103 9.72 -2.11 -13.57
CA ALA A 103 9.21 -1.24 -14.64
C ALA A 103 10.34 -0.57 -15.42
N GLY A 104 11.42 -0.16 -14.74
CA GLY A 104 12.60 0.39 -15.38
C GLY A 104 13.36 -0.62 -16.26
N GLU A 105 13.40 -1.89 -15.86
CA GLU A 105 13.99 -2.97 -16.67
C GLU A 105 13.18 -3.26 -17.94
N VAL A 106 11.86 -3.17 -17.88
CA VAL A 106 10.95 -3.44 -19.00
C VAL A 106 10.73 -2.20 -19.89
N GLY A 107 10.82 -1.01 -19.32
CA GLY A 107 10.73 0.26 -20.03
C GLY A 107 9.31 0.63 -20.47
N PRO A 108 9.11 1.11 -21.72
CA PRO A 108 7.85 1.74 -22.15
C PRO A 108 6.60 0.85 -22.08
N LYS A 109 6.74 -0.46 -21.94
CA LYS A 109 5.60 -1.37 -21.81
C LYS A 109 4.89 -1.26 -20.46
N TRP A 110 5.57 -0.75 -19.43
CA TRP A 110 5.03 -0.61 -18.08
C TRP A 110 5.13 0.84 -17.58
N PRO A 111 4.41 1.77 -18.21
CA PRO A 111 4.41 3.17 -17.82
C PRO A 111 3.80 3.34 -16.43
N VAL A 112 4.39 4.24 -15.65
CA VAL A 112 4.06 4.49 -14.25
C VAL A 112 3.33 5.83 -14.10
N PHE A 113 2.37 5.89 -13.20
CA PHE A 113 1.70 7.13 -12.81
C PHE A 113 1.82 7.33 -11.30
N PHE A 114 2.20 8.54 -10.87
CA PHE A 114 2.23 8.93 -9.46
C PHE A 114 1.06 9.87 -9.15
N TYR A 115 0.26 9.53 -8.14
CA TYR A 115 -0.80 10.40 -7.66
C TYR A 115 -0.71 10.60 -6.15
N GLY A 116 -0.45 11.80 -5.70
CA GLY A 116 -0.41 12.11 -4.27
C GLY A 116 0.73 13.01 -3.84
N GLY A 117 0.87 13.17 -2.52
CA GLY A 117 1.79 14.12 -1.92
C GLY A 117 1.36 15.58 -2.10
N ALA A 118 2.09 16.50 -1.49
CA ALA A 118 1.90 17.94 -1.67
C ALA A 118 2.31 18.37 -3.10
N PRO A 119 1.87 19.54 -3.59
CA PRO A 119 2.31 20.07 -4.87
C PRO A 119 3.83 20.00 -5.04
N GLY A 120 4.28 19.45 -6.18
CA GLY A 120 5.68 19.24 -6.53
C GLY A 120 6.35 18.01 -5.91
N VAL A 121 5.72 17.29 -4.95
CA VAL A 121 6.34 16.09 -4.32
C VAL A 121 6.40 14.93 -5.31
N ALA A 122 5.30 14.61 -5.99
CA ALA A 122 5.26 13.54 -6.98
C ALA A 122 6.26 13.80 -8.13
N ALA A 123 6.38 15.05 -8.58
CA ALA A 123 7.35 15.44 -9.60
C ALA A 123 8.80 15.28 -9.14
N ALA A 124 9.12 15.70 -7.90
CA ALA A 124 10.47 15.52 -7.35
C ALA A 124 10.81 14.03 -7.17
N ALA A 125 9.87 13.23 -6.67
CA ALA A 125 10.04 11.79 -6.52
C ALA A 125 10.27 11.10 -7.87
N SER A 126 9.48 11.47 -8.90
CA SER A 126 9.64 10.90 -10.25
C SER A 126 10.99 11.25 -10.88
N ALA A 127 11.48 12.48 -10.71
CA ALA A 127 12.78 12.90 -11.20
C ALA A 127 13.93 12.09 -10.56
N ILE A 128 13.85 11.84 -9.24
CA ILE A 128 14.85 11.00 -8.54
C ILE A 128 14.77 9.55 -9.02
N TRP A 129 13.57 9.01 -9.20
CA TRP A 129 13.41 7.65 -9.74
C TRP A 129 13.89 7.53 -11.17
N GLN A 130 13.69 8.55 -12.02
CA GLN A 130 14.22 8.58 -13.38
C GLN A 130 15.76 8.54 -13.40
N GLN A 131 16.42 9.19 -12.44
CA GLN A 131 17.88 9.12 -12.29
C GLN A 131 18.35 7.75 -11.81
N ARG A 132 17.63 7.12 -10.85
CA ARG A 132 17.96 5.80 -10.31
C ARG A 132 17.71 4.67 -11.31
N CYS A 133 16.67 4.79 -12.11
CA CYS A 133 16.22 3.81 -13.09
C CYS A 133 15.96 4.52 -14.42
N PRO A 134 16.99 4.75 -15.27
CA PRO A 134 16.83 5.52 -16.52
C PRO A 134 15.83 4.94 -17.52
N GLY A 135 15.58 3.61 -17.46
CA GLY A 135 14.58 2.94 -18.30
C GLY A 135 13.14 3.12 -17.81
N LEU A 136 12.91 3.71 -16.63
CA LEU A 136 11.58 3.92 -16.09
C LEU A 136 10.84 5.01 -16.90
N VAL A 137 9.63 4.71 -17.33
CA VAL A 137 8.80 5.63 -18.11
C VAL A 137 7.61 6.07 -17.26
N PHE A 138 7.50 7.39 -17.06
CA PHE A 138 6.34 7.98 -16.41
C PHE A 138 5.29 8.37 -17.46
N ALA A 139 4.07 7.83 -17.31
CA ALA A 139 2.91 8.25 -18.08
C ALA A 139 2.42 9.64 -17.62
N GLY A 140 2.60 9.93 -16.33
CA GLY A 140 2.23 11.20 -15.73
C GLY A 140 2.33 11.20 -14.23
N MET A 141 2.02 12.34 -13.63
CA MET A 141 1.97 12.53 -12.19
C MET A 141 1.01 13.66 -11.82
N GLU A 142 0.40 13.53 -10.62
CA GLU A 142 -0.48 14.55 -10.08
C GLU A 142 -0.34 14.62 -8.56
N HIS A 143 -0.51 15.81 -7.96
CA HIS A 143 -0.46 15.98 -6.51
C HIS A 143 -1.79 15.61 -5.83
N GLY A 144 -1.75 15.28 -4.53
CA GLY A 144 -2.92 14.80 -3.78
C GLY A 144 -3.85 15.89 -3.23
N TYR A 145 -3.68 17.15 -3.64
CA TYR A 145 -4.44 18.32 -3.19
C TYR A 145 -5.25 18.96 -4.34
N ILE A 146 -5.66 18.12 -5.29
CA ILE A 146 -6.56 18.55 -6.36
C ILE A 146 -7.96 18.86 -5.78
N SER A 147 -8.64 19.83 -6.37
CA SER A 147 -10.01 20.16 -6.04
C SER A 147 -11.00 19.14 -6.63
N PRO A 148 -12.24 19.08 -6.14
CA PRO A 148 -13.27 18.22 -6.74
C PRO A 148 -13.54 18.54 -8.23
N GLU A 149 -13.33 19.79 -8.65
CA GLU A 149 -13.49 20.24 -10.03
C GLU A 149 -12.34 19.77 -10.94
N GLU A 150 -11.17 19.52 -10.37
CA GLU A 150 -9.98 19.01 -11.08
C GLU A 150 -9.95 17.48 -11.20
N GLU A 151 -10.60 16.78 -10.27
CA GLU A 151 -10.61 15.31 -10.24
C GLU A 151 -11.11 14.67 -11.56
N PRO A 152 -12.19 15.15 -12.23
CA PRO A 152 -12.62 14.59 -13.51
C PRO A 152 -11.53 14.62 -14.59
N LYS A 153 -10.69 15.68 -14.61
CA LYS A 153 -9.56 15.78 -15.53
C LYS A 153 -8.49 14.72 -15.27
N LEU A 154 -8.17 14.47 -14.00
CA LEU A 154 -7.25 13.40 -13.62
C LEU A 154 -7.79 12.03 -14.06
N LEU A 155 -9.08 11.76 -13.81
CA LEU A 155 -9.71 10.49 -14.18
C LEU A 155 -9.69 10.27 -15.69
N GLU A 156 -9.97 11.32 -16.48
CA GLU A 156 -9.90 11.25 -17.93
C GLU A 156 -8.46 11.03 -18.42
N THR A 157 -7.48 11.70 -17.81
CA THR A 157 -6.05 11.49 -18.08
C THR A 157 -5.65 10.03 -17.86
N LEU A 158 -6.07 9.41 -16.74
CA LEU A 158 -5.79 7.99 -16.47
C LEU A 158 -6.41 7.06 -17.50
N LYS A 159 -7.66 7.35 -17.94
CA LYS A 159 -8.32 6.59 -19.00
C LYS A 159 -7.58 6.65 -20.33
N GLN A 160 -7.06 7.81 -20.69
CA GLN A 160 -6.34 8.02 -21.95
C GLN A 160 -4.94 7.39 -21.91
N LEU A 161 -4.21 7.57 -20.82
CA LEU A 161 -2.83 7.12 -20.70
C LEU A 161 -2.68 5.63 -20.41
N GLN A 162 -3.68 4.99 -19.78
CA GLN A 162 -3.68 3.58 -19.40
C GLN A 162 -2.35 3.12 -18.77
N PRO A 163 -1.87 3.80 -17.71
CA PRO A 163 -0.62 3.39 -17.05
C PRO A 163 -0.74 1.95 -16.52
N ARG A 164 0.39 1.26 -16.45
CA ARG A 164 0.45 -0.13 -15.99
C ARG A 164 0.71 -0.25 -14.50
N ILE A 165 1.25 0.80 -13.90
CA ILE A 165 1.52 0.91 -12.47
C ILE A 165 1.05 2.28 -12.00
N ILE A 166 0.19 2.29 -10.98
CA ILE A 166 -0.35 3.53 -10.41
C ILE A 166 -0.07 3.50 -8.90
N LEU A 167 0.81 4.41 -8.47
CA LEU A 167 1.13 4.57 -7.06
C LEU A 167 0.33 5.75 -6.49
N VAL A 168 -0.41 5.49 -5.39
CA VAL A 168 -1.30 6.48 -4.79
C VAL A 168 -0.83 6.85 -3.38
N GLY A 169 -0.44 8.10 -3.18
CA GLY A 169 0.10 8.64 -1.92
C GLY A 169 -0.81 9.67 -1.26
N LEU A 170 -2.08 9.31 -0.97
CA LEU A 170 -3.04 10.20 -0.31
C LEU A 170 -3.17 9.95 1.20
N GLY A 171 -2.53 8.88 1.67
CA GLY A 171 -2.66 8.39 3.05
C GLY A 171 -3.97 7.64 3.31
N VAL A 172 -3.92 6.79 4.35
CA VAL A 172 -5.07 5.99 4.82
C VAL A 172 -6.10 6.90 5.50
N PRO A 173 -7.42 6.71 5.27
CA PRO A 173 -8.07 5.75 4.37
C PRO A 173 -8.28 6.27 2.92
N ARG A 174 -7.89 7.53 2.65
CA ARG A 174 -8.22 8.22 1.39
C ARG A 174 -7.69 7.48 0.16
N GLN A 175 -6.47 6.95 0.20
CA GLN A 175 -5.87 6.25 -0.93
C GLN A 175 -6.59 4.93 -1.25
N GLU A 176 -6.94 4.12 -0.26
CA GLU A 176 -7.65 2.86 -0.46
C GLU A 176 -9.05 3.09 -1.04
N LEU A 177 -9.77 4.09 -0.48
CA LEU A 177 -11.11 4.46 -0.95
C LEU A 177 -11.07 5.03 -2.37
N TRP A 178 -10.04 5.82 -2.69
CA TRP A 178 -9.89 6.39 -4.02
C TRP A 178 -9.55 5.30 -5.04
N ILE A 179 -8.61 4.41 -4.74
CA ILE A 179 -8.29 3.26 -5.60
C ILE A 179 -9.51 2.37 -5.79
N TYR A 180 -10.22 2.04 -4.71
CA TYR A 180 -11.44 1.22 -4.77
C TYR A 180 -12.46 1.78 -5.76
N ARG A 181 -12.68 3.09 -5.76
CA ARG A 181 -13.64 3.76 -6.64
C ARG A 181 -13.19 3.80 -8.09
N HIS A 182 -11.89 3.96 -8.34
CA HIS A 182 -11.37 4.34 -9.67
C HIS A 182 -10.53 3.26 -10.37
N ARG A 183 -10.20 2.15 -9.72
CA ARG A 183 -9.36 1.10 -10.33
C ARG A 183 -9.93 0.51 -11.62
N HIS A 184 -11.24 0.59 -11.82
CA HIS A 184 -11.90 0.15 -13.03
C HIS A 184 -11.51 0.96 -14.28
N LEU A 185 -10.95 2.16 -14.11
CA LEU A 185 -10.50 3.02 -15.22
C LEU A 185 -9.27 2.46 -15.94
N CYS A 186 -8.39 1.79 -15.19
CA CYS A 186 -7.18 1.15 -15.72
C CYS A 186 -7.16 -0.32 -15.25
N PRO A 187 -7.97 -1.20 -15.86
CA PRO A 187 -8.21 -2.56 -15.35
C PRO A 187 -6.99 -3.47 -15.44
N GLN A 188 -5.98 -3.09 -16.23
CA GLN A 188 -4.72 -3.83 -16.33
C GLN A 188 -3.61 -3.26 -15.44
N ALA A 189 -3.87 -2.19 -14.70
CA ALA A 189 -2.88 -1.56 -13.85
C ALA A 189 -2.74 -2.25 -12.49
N ILE A 190 -1.52 -2.26 -11.96
CA ILE A 190 -1.25 -2.50 -10.54
C ILE A 190 -1.39 -1.18 -9.79
N TRP A 191 -2.35 -1.12 -8.89
CA TRP A 191 -2.63 0.03 -8.04
C TRP A 191 -2.11 -0.23 -6.63
N ILE A 192 -1.22 0.61 -6.13
CA ILE A 192 -0.61 0.46 -4.80
C ILE A 192 -0.79 1.73 -3.98
N GLY A 193 -1.39 1.61 -2.80
CA GLY A 193 -1.39 2.66 -1.80
C GLY A 193 -0.02 2.78 -1.13
N VAL A 194 0.70 3.88 -1.35
CA VAL A 194 2.09 4.07 -0.87
C VAL A 194 2.22 5.11 0.24
N GLY A 195 1.13 5.78 0.62
CA GLY A 195 1.14 6.79 1.69
C GLY A 195 2.20 7.86 1.50
N GLY A 196 3.05 8.06 2.51
CA GLY A 196 4.10 9.07 2.51
C GLY A 196 5.38 8.69 1.77
N SER A 197 5.40 7.65 0.96
CA SER A 197 6.62 7.22 0.25
C SER A 197 7.14 8.27 -0.73
N PHE A 198 6.25 9.05 -1.34
CA PHE A 198 6.67 10.15 -2.22
C PHE A 198 7.50 11.21 -1.50
N ASP A 199 7.16 11.56 -0.24
CA ASP A 199 7.95 12.51 0.56
C ASP A 199 9.35 11.96 0.85
N ILE A 200 9.47 10.64 1.08
CA ILE A 200 10.75 9.96 1.30
C ILE A 200 11.57 9.96 0.00
N TRP A 201 10.97 9.57 -1.12
CA TRP A 201 11.65 9.53 -2.41
C TRP A 201 12.05 10.92 -2.91
N ALA A 202 11.24 11.95 -2.61
CA ALA A 202 11.56 13.34 -2.91
C ALA A 202 12.61 13.96 -1.97
N GLY A 203 13.12 13.21 -0.98
CA GLY A 203 14.09 13.68 0.01
C GLY A 203 13.54 14.68 1.04
N ARG A 204 12.20 14.86 1.09
CA ARG A 204 11.55 15.76 2.07
C ARG A 204 11.44 15.15 3.46
N LYS A 205 11.39 13.81 3.54
CA LYS A 205 11.41 13.03 4.78
C LYS A 205 12.47 11.95 4.69
N THR A 206 12.98 11.56 5.84
CA THR A 206 13.93 10.45 5.94
C THR A 206 13.21 9.19 6.41
N ARG A 207 13.59 8.05 5.86
CA ARG A 207 13.17 6.76 6.39
C ARG A 207 13.91 6.47 7.68
N ALA A 208 13.30 5.71 8.58
CA ALA A 208 13.96 5.27 9.82
C ALA A 208 15.32 4.60 9.52
N PRO A 209 16.33 4.78 10.39
CA PRO A 209 17.60 4.08 10.27
C PRO A 209 17.42 2.56 10.18
N GLN A 210 18.31 1.85 9.50
CA GLN A 210 18.18 0.41 9.25
C GLN A 210 17.97 -0.41 10.53
N TRP A 211 18.67 -0.08 11.62
CA TRP A 211 18.51 -0.77 12.89
C TRP A 211 17.09 -0.62 13.48
N MET A 212 16.46 0.55 13.31
CA MET A 212 15.05 0.73 13.71
C MET A 212 14.09 -0.04 12.82
N GLN A 213 14.38 -0.12 11.52
CA GLN A 213 13.59 -0.95 10.58
C GLN A 213 13.66 -2.42 10.96
N GLN A 214 14.87 -2.95 11.26
CA GLN A 214 15.09 -4.33 11.70
C GLN A 214 14.39 -4.64 13.02
N LEU A 215 14.33 -3.68 13.95
CA LEU A 215 13.60 -3.81 15.21
C LEU A 215 12.09 -3.52 15.09
N ASN A 216 11.59 -3.30 13.86
CA ASN A 216 10.19 -2.94 13.60
C ASN A 216 9.72 -1.65 14.32
N MET A 217 10.64 -0.70 14.54
CA MET A 217 10.41 0.57 15.24
C MET A 217 10.20 1.77 14.29
N GLU A 218 9.93 1.54 12.99
CA GLU A 218 9.67 2.63 12.04
C GLU A 218 8.51 3.54 12.47
N TRP A 219 7.50 2.98 13.15
CA TRP A 219 6.38 3.76 13.69
C TRP A 219 6.83 4.80 14.73
N ALA A 220 7.81 4.47 15.59
CA ALA A 220 8.34 5.40 16.58
C ALA A 220 9.13 6.53 15.92
N TYR A 221 9.90 6.21 14.89
CA TYR A 221 10.63 7.21 14.11
C TYR A 221 9.67 8.15 13.36
N ARG A 222 8.59 7.63 12.80
CA ARG A 222 7.53 8.45 12.17
C ARG A 222 6.84 9.36 13.19
N LEU A 223 6.59 8.88 14.41
CA LEU A 223 6.03 9.71 15.47
C LEU A 223 6.99 10.82 15.88
N TYR A 224 8.30 10.54 15.93
CA TYR A 224 9.32 11.55 16.21
C TYR A 224 9.34 12.65 15.12
N GLN A 225 9.26 12.28 13.85
CA GLN A 225 9.21 13.25 12.74
C GLN A 225 7.87 14.01 12.66
N GLU A 226 6.78 13.37 13.04
CA GLU A 226 5.42 13.89 12.93
C GLU A 226 4.67 13.72 14.27
N PRO A 227 4.98 14.52 15.31
CA PRO A 227 4.38 14.37 16.65
C PRO A 227 2.86 14.44 16.66
N HIS A 228 2.25 15.19 15.74
CA HIS A 228 0.80 15.31 15.60
C HIS A 228 0.11 13.96 15.32
N ARG A 229 0.83 12.94 14.90
CA ARG A 229 0.31 11.59 14.65
C ARG A 229 0.07 10.76 15.92
N TRP A 230 0.37 11.29 17.12
CA TRP A 230 0.26 10.54 18.36
C TRP A 230 -1.12 9.90 18.56
N ARG A 231 -2.20 10.59 18.14
CA ARG A 231 -3.57 10.05 18.22
C ARG A 231 -3.74 8.78 17.38
N ARG A 232 -3.11 8.73 16.22
CA ARG A 232 -3.13 7.55 15.33
C ARG A 232 -2.32 6.40 15.92
N MET A 233 -1.29 6.70 16.71
CA MET A 233 -0.47 5.68 17.38
C MET A 233 -1.21 4.97 18.51
N LEU A 234 -2.30 5.54 19.04
CA LEU A 234 -3.18 4.85 20.00
C LEU A 234 -3.82 3.59 19.42
N ALA A 235 -3.90 3.47 18.11
CA ALA A 235 -4.32 2.23 17.45
C ALA A 235 -3.36 1.06 17.72
N LEU A 236 -2.07 1.30 17.97
CA LEU A 236 -1.08 0.23 18.19
C LEU A 236 -1.32 -0.55 19.49
N PRO A 237 -1.41 0.07 20.68
CA PRO A 237 -1.74 -0.65 21.91
C PRO A 237 -3.12 -1.29 21.87
N HIS A 238 -4.11 -0.65 21.26
CA HIS A 238 -5.45 -1.23 21.08
C HIS A 238 -5.40 -2.47 20.17
N PHE A 239 -4.70 -2.41 19.06
CA PHE A 239 -4.47 -3.56 18.18
C PHE A 239 -3.78 -4.71 18.94
N ALA A 240 -2.72 -4.42 19.71
CA ALA A 240 -2.01 -5.43 20.49
C ALA A 240 -2.93 -6.08 21.54
N TYR A 241 -3.72 -5.29 22.26
CA TYR A 241 -4.72 -5.79 23.20
C TYR A 241 -5.72 -6.74 22.53
N LEU A 242 -6.35 -6.33 21.44
CA LEU A 242 -7.30 -7.17 20.70
C LEU A 242 -6.63 -8.44 20.14
N SER A 243 -5.38 -8.33 19.72
CA SER A 243 -4.61 -9.50 19.24
C SER A 243 -4.44 -10.58 20.31
N VAL A 244 -4.23 -10.18 21.56
CA VAL A 244 -4.10 -11.10 22.70
C VAL A 244 -5.46 -11.62 23.15
N VAL A 245 -6.48 -10.77 23.25
CA VAL A 245 -7.83 -11.17 23.69
C VAL A 245 -8.46 -12.16 22.72
N THR A 246 -8.32 -11.93 21.42
CA THR A 246 -8.85 -12.84 20.38
C THR A 246 -8.09 -14.16 20.30
N LEU A 247 -6.88 -14.24 20.83
CA LEU A 247 -6.16 -15.50 21.00
C LEU A 247 -6.79 -16.38 22.08
N ARG A 248 -7.17 -15.76 23.22
CA ARG A 248 -7.78 -16.47 24.37
C ARG A 248 -9.20 -16.97 24.08
N ASN A 249 -9.91 -16.31 23.18
CA ASN A 249 -11.33 -16.60 22.86
C ASN A 249 -11.50 -17.61 21.71
N LYS A 250 -10.43 -18.26 21.23
CA LYS A 250 -10.60 -19.41 20.32
C LYS A 250 -11.03 -20.61 21.17
N PRO A 251 -12.23 -21.20 20.94
CA PRO A 251 -12.58 -22.46 21.55
C PRO A 251 -11.67 -23.56 20.95
N GLY A 252 -10.82 -24.15 21.77
CA GLY A 252 -10.07 -25.36 21.44
C GLY A 252 -8.56 -25.15 21.16
N LEU A 253 -7.79 -25.06 22.22
CA LEU A 253 -6.48 -25.71 22.41
C LEU A 253 -6.62 -26.67 23.57
#